data_090849b17727cd0c0fc35f1caf6759b4
#
_entry.id   090849b17727cd0c0fc35f1caf6759b4
#
_cell.length_a   1.000
_cell.length_b   1.000
_cell.length_c   1.000
_cell.angle_alpha   90.00
_cell.angle_beta   90.00
_cell.angle_gamma   90.00
#
_symmetry.space_group_name_H-M   'P 1'
#
loop_
_entity.id
_entity.type
_entity.pdbx_description
1 polymer ?
#
loop_
_entity_poly.entity_id
_entity_poly.type
_entity_poly.pdbx_seq_one_letter_code
_entity_poly.pdbx_strand_id
1 'polypeptide(L)'
;MQAGAALTSQDFRCPTILLSGTVDYDMYKCFRGQLDALPGEGLISVELSTLGGDPEVARMMGEDIRFHSEISPDRRIVFLGKAAIYSAGTTFMSFFARGNRYLTRGTRLMIHERKLCKTLQLEGPLTSCIASLEATLNEINTSITIQNEGFANLIVGSSVTMDEVLRKAPSNWYLEASEAKTLGLIEDVL
;
A
#
# COMPACT_ATOMS: atom_id res chain seq x y z
N MET A 1 15.98 -6.24 -17.44
CA MET A 1 14.51 -6.29 -17.33
C MET A 1 13.94 -5.71 -18.61
N GLN A 2 13.25 -6.53 -19.43
CA GLN A 2 12.52 -6.01 -20.57
C GLN A 2 11.39 -5.12 -20.07
N ALA A 3 11.30 -3.91 -20.57
CA ALA A 3 10.13 -3.05 -20.37
C ALA A 3 8.92 -3.81 -20.93
N GLY A 4 8.04 -4.29 -20.07
CA GLY A 4 6.82 -4.98 -20.49
C GLY A 4 5.97 -4.05 -21.36
N ALA A 5 5.25 -4.61 -22.34
CA ALA A 5 4.33 -3.85 -23.17
C ALA A 5 3.38 -3.01 -22.30
N ALA A 6 3.06 -1.80 -22.75
CA ALA A 6 2.09 -0.94 -22.08
C ALA A 6 0.75 -1.65 -22.00
N LEU A 7 0.18 -1.73 -20.79
CA LEU A 7 -1.12 -2.35 -20.57
C LEU A 7 -2.25 -1.35 -20.88
N THR A 8 -3.37 -1.88 -21.34
CA THR A 8 -4.58 -1.15 -21.71
C THR A 8 -5.75 -1.56 -20.83
N SER A 9 -6.86 -0.83 -20.88
CA SER A 9 -8.10 -1.20 -20.18
C SER A 9 -8.59 -2.63 -20.50
N GLN A 10 -8.24 -3.17 -21.68
CA GLN A 10 -8.63 -4.52 -22.06
C GLN A 10 -7.94 -5.59 -21.19
N ASP A 11 -6.70 -5.35 -20.77
CA ASP A 11 -5.92 -6.27 -19.93
C ASP A 11 -6.49 -6.38 -18.50
N PHE A 12 -7.28 -5.39 -18.10
CA PHE A 12 -7.93 -5.32 -16.78
C PHE A 12 -9.44 -5.63 -16.83
N ARG A 13 -9.97 -6.12 -17.96
CA ARG A 13 -11.39 -6.41 -18.11
C ARG A 13 -11.90 -7.46 -17.12
N CYS A 14 -11.07 -8.45 -16.82
CA CYS A 14 -11.35 -9.51 -15.85
C CYS A 14 -10.18 -9.58 -14.88
N PRO A 15 -10.21 -8.83 -13.77
CA PRO A 15 -9.13 -8.86 -12.80
C PRO A 15 -8.98 -10.27 -12.22
N THR A 16 -7.73 -10.67 -12.01
CA THR A 16 -7.40 -12.00 -11.51
C THR A 16 -7.69 -12.12 -10.01
N ILE A 17 -7.43 -11.03 -9.28
CA ILE A 17 -7.72 -10.88 -7.85
C ILE A 17 -8.59 -9.64 -7.67
N LEU A 18 -9.72 -9.79 -6.99
CA LEU A 18 -10.66 -8.71 -6.73
C LEU A 18 -10.81 -8.49 -5.23
N LEU A 19 -10.50 -7.27 -4.78
CA LEU A 19 -10.53 -6.85 -3.38
C LEU A 19 -11.34 -5.55 -3.22
N SER A 20 -12.21 -5.52 -2.21
CA SER A 20 -12.95 -4.30 -1.87
C SER A 20 -13.34 -4.27 -0.39
N GLY A 21 -13.44 -3.08 0.18
CA GLY A 21 -13.83 -2.89 1.58
C GLY A 21 -12.67 -2.50 2.48
N THR A 22 -12.74 -2.85 3.75
CA THR A 22 -11.72 -2.55 4.76
C THR A 22 -10.52 -3.47 4.59
N VAL A 23 -9.32 -2.91 4.71
CA VAL A 23 -8.08 -3.70 4.78
C VAL A 23 -7.98 -4.31 6.17
N ASP A 24 -8.28 -5.59 6.25
CA ASP A 24 -8.31 -6.39 7.48
C ASP A 24 -7.92 -7.85 7.21
N TYR A 25 -7.93 -8.68 8.25
CA TYR A 25 -7.58 -10.10 8.10
C TYR A 25 -8.55 -10.90 7.21
N ASP A 26 -9.79 -10.47 7.05
CA ASP A 26 -10.73 -11.15 6.14
C ASP A 26 -10.40 -10.80 4.69
N MET A 27 -10.04 -9.56 4.39
CA MET A 27 -9.48 -9.18 3.09
C MET A 27 -8.18 -9.95 2.80
N TYR A 28 -7.30 -10.11 3.80
CA TYR A 28 -6.07 -10.89 3.64
C TYR A 28 -6.35 -12.35 3.28
N LYS A 29 -7.28 -13.01 3.99
CA LYS A 29 -7.67 -14.41 3.69
C LYS A 29 -8.23 -14.53 2.26
N CYS A 30 -9.08 -13.58 1.86
CA CYS A 30 -9.65 -13.52 0.52
C CYS A 30 -8.54 -13.34 -0.54
N PHE A 31 -7.61 -12.43 -0.30
CA PHE A 31 -6.44 -12.18 -1.16
C PHE A 31 -5.57 -13.43 -1.31
N ARG A 32 -5.17 -14.07 -0.20
CA ARG A 32 -4.34 -15.28 -0.20
C ARG A 32 -5.03 -16.43 -0.92
N GLY A 33 -6.32 -16.66 -0.65
CA GLY A 33 -7.07 -17.73 -1.31
C GLY A 33 -7.12 -17.55 -2.83
N GLN A 34 -7.25 -16.31 -3.33
CA GLN A 34 -7.19 -16.02 -4.75
C GLN A 34 -5.76 -16.17 -5.30
N LEU A 35 -4.74 -15.63 -4.61
CA LEU A 35 -3.35 -15.67 -5.03
C LEU A 35 -2.79 -17.09 -5.13
N ASP A 36 -3.09 -17.95 -4.14
CA ASP A 36 -2.62 -19.33 -4.07
C ASP A 36 -3.27 -20.23 -5.14
N ALA A 37 -4.43 -19.85 -5.67
CA ALA A 37 -5.13 -20.57 -6.74
C ALA A 37 -4.59 -20.24 -8.14
N LEU A 38 -3.67 -19.29 -8.28
CA LEU A 38 -3.21 -18.81 -9.59
C LEU A 38 -2.03 -19.61 -10.14
N PRO A 39 -1.91 -19.68 -11.49
CA PRO A 39 -0.76 -20.29 -12.13
C PRO A 39 0.52 -19.52 -11.82
N GLY A 40 1.67 -20.20 -11.92
CA GLY A 40 2.99 -19.64 -11.62
C GLY A 40 3.53 -18.61 -12.64
N GLU A 41 2.80 -18.36 -13.74
CA GLU A 41 3.25 -17.53 -14.86
C GLU A 41 2.13 -16.61 -15.38
N GLY A 42 2.49 -15.62 -16.19
CA GLY A 42 1.56 -14.73 -16.88
C GLY A 42 1.24 -13.43 -16.13
N LEU A 43 0.23 -12.72 -16.62
CA LEU A 43 -0.25 -11.46 -16.05
C LEU A 43 -1.25 -11.71 -14.94
N ILE A 44 -0.96 -11.19 -13.75
CA ILE A 44 -1.88 -11.18 -12.61
C ILE A 44 -2.27 -9.73 -12.33
N SER A 45 -3.55 -9.42 -12.43
CA SER A 45 -4.10 -8.12 -12.10
C SER A 45 -4.81 -8.15 -10.75
N VAL A 46 -4.37 -7.30 -9.83
CA VAL A 46 -4.98 -7.11 -8.51
C VAL A 46 -5.78 -5.82 -8.53
N GLU A 47 -7.11 -5.95 -8.52
CA GLU A 47 -8.01 -4.81 -8.42
C GLU A 47 -8.34 -4.53 -6.95
N LEU A 48 -8.25 -3.26 -6.54
CA LEU A 48 -8.58 -2.83 -5.18
C LEU A 48 -9.44 -1.56 -5.17
N SER A 49 -10.40 -1.54 -4.25
CA SER A 49 -11.09 -0.32 -3.80
C SER A 49 -11.23 -0.34 -2.29
N THR A 50 -10.63 0.65 -1.59
CA THR A 50 -10.64 0.69 -0.13
C THR A 50 -10.50 2.12 0.41
N LEU A 51 -11.20 2.38 1.52
CA LEU A 51 -11.01 3.60 2.32
C LEU A 51 -9.87 3.45 3.34
N GLY A 52 -9.22 2.29 3.39
CA GLY A 52 -8.12 1.98 4.31
C GLY A 52 -8.47 0.87 5.30
N GLY A 53 -7.73 0.81 6.39
CA GLY A 53 -7.86 -0.20 7.44
C GLY A 53 -6.55 -0.42 8.16
N ASP A 54 -6.23 -1.66 8.47
CA ASP A 54 -5.02 -2.03 9.19
C ASP A 54 -3.78 -1.95 8.30
N PRO A 55 -2.81 -1.08 8.61
CA PRO A 55 -1.59 -0.92 7.82
C PRO A 55 -0.65 -2.13 7.91
N GLU A 56 -0.70 -2.93 8.98
CA GLU A 56 0.12 -4.14 9.09
C GLU A 56 -0.45 -5.26 8.19
N VAL A 57 -1.77 -5.36 8.09
CA VAL A 57 -2.39 -6.26 7.12
C VAL A 57 -2.05 -5.84 5.68
N ALA A 58 -2.08 -4.54 5.37
CA ALA A 58 -1.65 -4.04 4.06
C ALA A 58 -0.19 -4.40 3.75
N ARG A 59 0.70 -4.29 4.73
CA ARG A 59 2.11 -4.69 4.60
C ARG A 59 2.24 -6.21 4.37
N MET A 60 1.51 -7.00 5.13
CA MET A 60 1.52 -8.46 4.97
C MET A 60 1.09 -8.87 3.56
N MET A 61 0.00 -8.28 3.03
CA MET A 61 -0.42 -8.48 1.63
C MET A 61 0.67 -8.02 0.64
N GLY A 62 1.32 -6.89 0.94
CA GLY A 62 2.39 -6.34 0.12
C GLY A 62 3.63 -7.23 0.09
N GLU A 63 4.03 -7.80 1.21
CA GLU A 63 5.15 -8.77 1.29
C GLU A 63 4.86 -10.02 0.46
N ASP A 64 3.61 -10.49 0.42
CA ASP A 64 3.22 -11.57 -0.48
C ASP A 64 3.43 -11.20 -1.95
N ILE A 65 3.03 -9.98 -2.36
CA ILE A 65 3.27 -9.48 -3.73
C ILE A 65 4.76 -9.44 -4.05
N ARG A 66 5.57 -8.88 -3.14
CA ARG A 66 7.03 -8.80 -3.30
C ARG A 66 7.64 -10.19 -3.44
N PHE A 67 7.33 -11.10 -2.51
CA PHE A 67 7.84 -12.46 -2.48
C PHE A 67 7.47 -13.23 -3.77
N HIS A 68 6.19 -13.17 -4.19
CA HIS A 68 5.74 -13.82 -5.43
C HIS A 68 6.41 -13.23 -6.69
N SER A 69 6.69 -11.93 -6.70
CA SER A 69 7.40 -11.29 -7.81
C SER A 69 8.88 -11.72 -7.89
N GLU A 70 9.50 -12.01 -6.73
CA GLU A 70 10.90 -12.46 -6.66
C GLU A 70 11.06 -13.93 -7.06
N ILE A 71 10.16 -14.81 -6.60
CA ILE A 71 10.26 -16.26 -6.88
C ILE A 71 9.73 -16.68 -8.24
N SER A 72 8.93 -15.84 -8.88
CA SER A 72 8.29 -16.12 -10.18
C SER A 72 8.56 -14.98 -11.16
N PRO A 73 9.77 -14.87 -11.74
CA PRO A 73 10.16 -13.78 -12.62
C PRO A 73 9.33 -13.71 -13.92
N ASP A 74 8.73 -14.83 -14.33
CA ASP A 74 7.84 -14.90 -15.50
C ASP A 74 6.40 -14.44 -15.20
N ARG A 75 6.12 -14.12 -13.94
CA ARG A 75 4.84 -13.60 -13.47
C ARG A 75 4.92 -12.08 -13.36
N ARG A 76 4.09 -11.39 -14.13
CA ARG A 76 3.90 -9.93 -13.98
C ARG A 76 2.68 -9.66 -13.11
N ILE A 77 2.89 -9.08 -11.91
CA ILE A 77 1.81 -8.71 -11.00
C ILE A 77 1.59 -7.20 -11.10
N VAL A 78 0.36 -6.79 -11.43
CA VAL A 78 -0.02 -5.40 -11.64
C VAL A 78 -1.18 -5.00 -10.73
N PHE A 79 -1.21 -3.74 -10.34
CA PHE A 79 -2.22 -3.15 -9.48
C PHE A 79 -3.17 -2.28 -10.29
N LEU A 80 -4.47 -2.42 -10.07
CA LEU A 80 -5.50 -1.51 -10.55
C LEU A 80 -6.30 -0.94 -9.38
N GLY A 81 -6.16 0.34 -9.11
CA GLY A 81 -6.99 1.05 -8.13
C GLY A 81 -8.27 1.58 -8.74
N LYS A 82 -9.40 1.39 -8.05
CA LYS A 82 -10.71 1.95 -8.44
C LYS A 82 -11.34 2.76 -7.31
N ALA A 83 -11.95 3.88 -7.64
CA ALA A 83 -12.65 4.80 -6.75
C ALA A 83 -11.77 5.39 -5.64
N ALA A 84 -11.39 4.61 -4.65
CA ALA A 84 -10.61 5.06 -3.51
C ALA A 84 -9.48 4.07 -3.20
N ILE A 85 -8.25 4.58 -3.09
CA ILE A 85 -7.07 3.87 -2.61
C ILE A 85 -6.49 4.71 -1.48
N TYR A 86 -7.06 4.57 -0.29
CA TYR A 86 -6.73 5.42 0.84
C TYR A 86 -5.94 4.67 1.89
N SER A 87 -5.01 5.38 2.56
CA SER A 87 -4.34 4.90 3.77
C SER A 87 -3.64 3.54 3.58
N ALA A 88 -4.10 2.48 4.25
CA ALA A 88 -3.61 1.12 4.11
C ALA A 88 -3.65 0.61 2.64
N GLY A 89 -4.63 1.08 1.84
CA GLY A 89 -4.67 0.79 0.40
C GLY A 89 -3.48 1.36 -0.36
N THR A 90 -3.05 2.59 -0.03
CA THR A 90 -1.84 3.20 -0.60
C THR A 90 -0.58 2.47 -0.15
N THR A 91 -0.55 2.01 1.11
CA THR A 91 0.52 1.16 1.63
C THR A 91 0.62 -0.14 0.83
N PHE A 92 -0.48 -0.85 0.60
CA PHE A 92 -0.48 -2.06 -0.23
C PHE A 92 -0.02 -1.78 -1.67
N MET A 93 -0.54 -0.72 -2.31
CA MET A 93 -0.12 -0.30 -3.65
C MET A 93 1.40 -0.07 -3.74
N SER A 94 2.04 0.41 -2.67
CA SER A 94 3.47 0.74 -2.66
C SER A 94 4.39 -0.47 -2.90
N PHE A 95 3.91 -1.69 -2.66
CA PHE A 95 4.67 -2.93 -2.89
C PHE A 95 4.70 -3.38 -4.35
N PHE A 96 3.86 -2.81 -5.20
CA PHE A 96 3.96 -3.05 -6.64
C PHE A 96 5.03 -2.14 -7.24
N ALA A 97 5.79 -2.64 -8.20
CA ALA A 97 6.71 -1.79 -8.95
C ALA A 97 5.95 -0.62 -9.59
N ARG A 98 6.55 0.59 -9.63
CA ARG A 98 5.91 1.79 -10.16
C ARG A 98 5.25 1.56 -11.54
N GLY A 99 5.96 0.91 -12.46
CA GLY A 99 5.47 0.57 -13.80
C GLY A 99 4.34 -0.47 -13.84
N ASN A 100 3.91 -0.97 -12.68
CA ASN A 100 2.82 -1.92 -12.52
C ASN A 100 1.64 -1.33 -11.71
N ARG A 101 1.61 -0.02 -11.46
CA ARG A 101 0.53 0.67 -10.73
C ARG A 101 -0.35 1.43 -11.70
N TYR A 102 -1.62 1.08 -11.75
CA TYR A 102 -2.63 1.70 -12.62
C TYR A 102 -3.83 2.17 -11.79
N LEU A 103 -4.48 3.24 -12.22
CA LEU A 103 -5.70 3.76 -11.60
C LEU A 103 -6.76 4.01 -12.67
N THR A 104 -8.04 3.85 -12.33
CA THR A 104 -9.12 4.36 -13.18
C THR A 104 -9.26 5.88 -13.02
N ARG A 105 -9.84 6.57 -14.03
CA ARG A 105 -9.92 8.05 -14.08
C ARG A 105 -10.55 8.70 -12.85
N GLY A 106 -11.54 8.03 -12.24
CA GLY A 106 -12.22 8.56 -11.05
C GLY A 106 -11.56 8.19 -9.73
N THR A 107 -10.41 7.50 -9.76
CA THR A 107 -9.74 7.06 -8.54
C THR A 107 -9.02 8.22 -7.86
N ARG A 108 -9.08 8.22 -6.53
CA ARG A 108 -8.26 9.08 -5.69
C ARG A 108 -7.37 8.26 -4.80
N LEU A 109 -6.14 8.74 -4.62
CA LEU A 109 -5.23 8.27 -3.59
C LEU A 109 -5.39 9.14 -2.34
N MET A 110 -5.14 8.57 -1.16
CA MET A 110 -4.96 9.35 0.05
C MET A 110 -3.78 8.82 0.85
N ILE A 111 -2.80 9.70 1.05
CA ILE A 111 -1.58 9.45 1.81
C ILE A 111 -1.70 10.19 3.13
N HIS A 112 -1.53 9.48 4.23
CA HIS A 112 -1.52 10.10 5.56
C HIS A 112 -0.62 9.33 6.51
N GLU A 113 -0.31 9.96 7.65
CA GLU A 113 0.46 9.34 8.71
C GLU A 113 -0.31 8.21 9.41
N ARG A 114 0.42 7.25 9.95
CA ARG A 114 -0.13 6.25 10.87
C ARG A 114 -0.74 6.94 12.09
N LYS A 115 -1.83 6.41 12.59
CA LYS A 115 -2.52 6.92 13.78
C LYS A 115 -2.40 5.91 14.91
N LEU A 116 -2.09 6.39 16.10
CA LEU A 116 -2.15 5.63 17.34
C LEU A 116 -3.30 6.18 18.19
N CYS A 117 -4.15 5.29 18.69
CA CYS A 117 -5.11 5.61 19.72
C CYS A 117 -4.83 4.69 20.92
N LYS A 118 -4.23 5.26 21.98
CA LYS A 118 -3.80 4.49 23.15
C LYS A 118 -3.97 5.34 24.42
N THR A 119 -4.58 4.77 25.44
CA THR A 119 -4.63 5.35 26.77
C THR A 119 -3.61 4.64 27.66
N LEU A 120 -2.76 5.38 28.36
CA LEU A 120 -1.79 4.85 29.29
C LEU A 120 -2.31 5.08 30.73
N GLN A 121 -2.39 3.99 31.47
CA GLN A 121 -2.61 4.04 32.91
C GLN A 121 -1.32 3.61 33.61
N LEU A 122 -0.78 4.49 34.45
CA LEU A 122 0.46 4.25 35.19
C LEU A 122 0.12 4.01 36.63
N GLU A 123 0.41 2.78 37.12
CA GLU A 123 0.18 2.37 38.49
C GLU A 123 1.31 1.42 38.91
N GLY A 124 1.79 1.58 40.16
CA GLY A 124 2.84 0.76 40.74
C GLY A 124 4.17 1.48 40.97
N PRO A 125 5.29 0.76 41.11
CA PRO A 125 6.61 1.34 41.34
C PRO A 125 7.01 2.32 40.22
N LEU A 126 7.64 3.45 40.56
CA LEU A 126 8.00 4.50 39.59
C LEU A 126 8.89 3.99 38.44
N THR A 127 9.78 3.05 38.74
CA THR A 127 10.64 2.43 37.69
C THR A 127 9.81 1.62 36.66
N SER A 128 8.75 0.93 37.12
CA SER A 128 7.84 0.21 36.22
C SER A 128 7.02 1.18 35.36
N CYS A 129 6.62 2.33 35.91
CA CYS A 129 5.93 3.38 35.16
C CYS A 129 6.84 3.96 34.07
N ILE A 130 8.13 4.21 34.36
CA ILE A 130 9.12 4.67 33.37
C ILE A 130 9.25 3.63 32.26
N ALA A 131 9.44 2.35 32.59
CA ALA A 131 9.56 1.29 31.57
C ALA A 131 8.32 1.20 30.65
N SER A 132 7.11 1.42 31.17
CA SER A 132 5.88 1.46 30.38
C SER A 132 5.84 2.63 29.38
N LEU A 133 6.34 3.80 29.80
CA LEU A 133 6.45 4.97 28.91
C LEU A 133 7.50 4.74 27.83
N GLU A 134 8.66 4.19 28.17
CA GLU A 134 9.73 3.86 27.22
C GLU A 134 9.26 2.81 26.19
N ALA A 135 8.55 1.78 26.64
CA ALA A 135 7.96 0.79 25.73
C ALA A 135 6.99 1.42 24.72
N THR A 136 6.15 2.36 25.19
CA THR A 136 5.22 3.08 24.31
C THR A 136 5.95 4.02 23.34
N LEU A 137 6.99 4.71 23.80
CA LEU A 137 7.82 5.55 22.94
C LEU A 137 8.52 4.72 21.84
N ASN A 138 9.04 3.55 22.19
CA ASN A 138 9.65 2.62 21.23
C ASN A 138 8.63 2.12 20.19
N GLU A 139 7.39 1.82 20.60
CA GLU A 139 6.29 1.46 19.71
C GLU A 139 6.00 2.58 18.70
N ILE A 140 5.91 3.83 19.16
CA ILE A 140 5.70 5.00 18.31
C ILE A 140 6.86 5.18 17.32
N ASN A 141 8.10 5.15 17.80
CA ASN A 141 9.28 5.32 16.95
C ASN A 141 9.38 4.22 15.87
N THR A 142 9.12 2.97 16.24
CA THR A 142 9.07 1.85 15.30
C THR A 142 7.97 2.06 14.25
N SER A 143 6.79 2.52 14.67
CA SER A 143 5.68 2.80 13.75
C SER A 143 6.00 3.93 12.78
N ILE A 144 6.72 4.97 13.21
CA ILE A 144 7.21 6.06 12.36
C ILE A 144 8.24 5.53 11.35
N THR A 145 9.16 4.67 11.78
CA THR A 145 10.15 4.06 10.87
C THR A 145 9.45 3.26 9.76
N ILE A 146 8.52 2.39 10.13
CA ILE A 146 7.74 1.59 9.18
C ILE A 146 6.91 2.49 8.24
N GLN A 147 6.31 3.56 8.75
CA GLN A 147 5.61 4.56 7.93
C GLN A 147 6.53 5.15 6.87
N ASN A 148 7.72 5.59 7.27
CA ASN A 148 8.68 6.23 6.38
C ASN A 148 9.23 5.25 5.33
N GLU A 149 9.43 3.98 5.67
CA GLU A 149 9.72 2.93 4.70
C GLU A 149 8.60 2.77 3.66
N GLY A 150 7.33 2.77 4.11
CA GLY A 150 6.17 2.72 3.21
C GLY A 150 6.10 3.93 2.28
N PHE A 151 6.37 5.13 2.77
CA PHE A 151 6.46 6.35 1.97
C PHE A 151 7.61 6.27 0.96
N ALA A 152 8.79 5.82 1.38
CA ALA A 152 9.93 5.62 0.48
C ALA A 152 9.60 4.66 -0.67
N ASN A 153 8.96 3.52 -0.37
CA ASN A 153 8.52 2.57 -1.38
C ASN A 153 7.50 3.17 -2.36
N LEU A 154 6.57 3.99 -1.84
CA LEU A 154 5.55 4.63 -2.67
C LEU A 154 6.16 5.58 -3.70
N ILE A 155 7.14 6.39 -3.30
CA ILE A 155 7.72 7.46 -4.13
C ILE A 155 8.89 7.02 -5.00
N VAL A 156 9.37 5.78 -4.90
CA VAL A 156 10.45 5.27 -5.75
C VAL A 156 10.15 5.49 -7.22
N GLY A 157 11.06 6.22 -7.90
CA GLY A 157 10.95 6.52 -9.34
C GLY A 157 9.91 7.59 -9.69
N SER A 158 9.38 8.31 -8.70
CA SER A 158 8.50 9.48 -8.88
C SER A 158 9.28 10.80 -8.76
N SER A 159 8.60 11.91 -9.04
CA SER A 159 9.13 13.28 -8.79
C SER A 159 8.89 13.77 -7.35
N VAL A 160 8.18 12.98 -6.54
CA VAL A 160 7.83 13.33 -5.16
C VAL A 160 9.03 13.10 -4.25
N THR A 161 9.30 14.04 -3.35
CA THR A 161 10.36 13.92 -2.34
C THR A 161 9.79 13.45 -1.00
N MET A 162 10.63 12.85 -0.15
CA MET A 162 10.24 12.49 1.21
C MET A 162 9.78 13.68 2.02
N ASP A 163 10.48 14.83 1.90
CA ASP A 163 10.10 16.09 2.59
C ASP A 163 8.70 16.56 2.18
N GLU A 164 8.33 16.37 0.92
CA GLU A 164 6.98 16.70 0.45
C GLU A 164 5.92 15.79 1.07
N VAL A 165 6.19 14.48 1.14
CA VAL A 165 5.28 13.52 1.78
C VAL A 165 5.11 13.85 3.26
N LEU A 166 6.22 14.02 3.99
CA LEU A 166 6.20 14.33 5.44
C LEU A 166 5.49 15.65 5.75
N ARG A 167 5.53 16.61 4.84
CA ARG A 167 4.83 17.90 4.99
C ARG A 167 3.32 17.78 4.72
N LYS A 168 2.89 16.93 3.77
CA LYS A 168 1.49 16.83 3.32
C LYS A 168 0.69 15.73 4.03
N ALA A 169 1.32 14.62 4.40
CA ALA A 169 0.66 13.47 5.02
C ALA A 169 -0.08 13.80 6.33
N PRO A 170 0.41 14.66 7.24
CA PRO A 170 -0.32 15.02 8.45
C PRO A 170 -1.71 15.60 8.20
N SER A 171 -1.93 16.23 7.04
CA SER A 171 -3.20 16.86 6.65
C SER A 171 -4.03 16.01 5.67
N ASN A 172 -3.75 14.73 5.55
CA ASN A 172 -4.36 13.82 4.57
C ASN A 172 -4.17 14.33 3.12
N TRP A 173 -3.10 13.93 2.50
CA TRP A 173 -2.80 14.33 1.13
C TRP A 173 -3.60 13.52 0.13
N TYR A 174 -4.62 14.13 -0.46
CA TYR A 174 -5.42 13.55 -1.52
C TYR A 174 -4.84 13.90 -2.89
N LEU A 175 -4.83 12.91 -3.80
CA LEU A 175 -4.38 13.03 -5.18
C LEU A 175 -5.43 12.44 -6.12
N GLU A 176 -5.75 13.13 -7.19
CA GLU A 176 -6.49 12.56 -8.32
C GLU A 176 -5.59 11.63 -9.14
N ALA A 177 -6.18 10.68 -9.87
CA ALA A 177 -5.42 9.72 -10.68
C ALA A 177 -4.50 10.41 -11.69
N SER A 178 -4.96 11.48 -12.34
CA SER A 178 -4.17 12.29 -13.29
C SER A 178 -2.96 12.97 -12.62
N GLU A 179 -3.15 13.47 -11.39
CA GLU A 179 -2.09 14.10 -10.61
C GLU A 179 -1.07 13.04 -10.16
N ALA A 180 -1.53 11.88 -9.68
CA ALA A 180 -0.66 10.76 -9.31
C ALA A 180 0.20 10.28 -10.49
N LYS A 181 -0.36 10.25 -11.71
CA LYS A 181 0.40 9.97 -12.94
C LYS A 181 1.43 11.05 -13.23
N THR A 182 1.05 12.32 -13.16
CA THR A 182 1.95 13.46 -13.42
C THR A 182 3.13 13.46 -12.45
N LEU A 183 2.90 13.12 -11.18
CA LEU A 183 3.92 12.98 -10.15
C LEU A 183 4.77 11.70 -10.32
N GLY A 184 4.37 10.77 -11.17
CA GLY A 184 5.08 9.52 -11.41
C GLY A 184 4.88 8.47 -10.31
N LEU A 185 3.83 8.57 -9.49
CA LEU A 185 3.49 7.59 -8.45
C LEU A 185 2.88 6.31 -9.04
N ILE A 186 2.29 6.42 -10.21
CA ILE A 186 1.68 5.33 -10.99
C ILE A 186 2.16 5.36 -12.43
N GLU A 187 1.92 4.27 -13.16
CA GLU A 187 2.29 4.15 -14.57
C GLU A 187 1.29 4.86 -15.46
N ASP A 188 0.00 4.54 -15.33
CA ASP A 188 -1.02 5.14 -16.20
C ASP A 188 -2.42 5.20 -15.52
N VAL A 189 -3.28 5.98 -16.18
CA VAL A 189 -4.71 6.12 -15.87
C VAL A 189 -5.52 5.50 -16.99
N LEU A 190 -6.40 4.56 -16.64
CA LEU A 190 -7.21 3.76 -17.56
C LEU A 190 -8.66 4.24 -17.63
#